data_a8cf223fe8c0b903eb3a09239b212c37
#
_entry.id   a8cf223fe8c0b903eb3a09239b212c37
#
_cell.length_a   1.000
_cell.length_b   1.000
_cell.length_c   1.000
_cell.angle_alpha   90.00
_cell.angle_beta   90.00
_cell.angle_gamma   90.00
#
_symmetry.space_group_name_H-M   'P 1'
#
loop_
_entity.id
_entity.type
_entity.pdbx_description
1 polymer ?
#
loop_
_entity_poly.entity_id
_entity_poly.type
_entity_poly.pdbx_seq_one_letter_code
_entity_poly.pdbx_strand_id
1 'polypeptide(L)'
;MKMSNIKKILALVLALVMVLALCACGSSTPAPAESEAPTAEPEAPAVEENNSTLVYATATFGQKFSPFFYTTAYDEEVVSNFTGGLLAADRGGAIIHHGIEGETVEYNGTDYTYYGMGDVEVVQNDDGSVDYNLTMRDDIVFSDGTPATIDDVIFGIYVMADPSYDGSSTVYALPIEGMADYYNSQQYLYNLLAEAGRDNTDFSLWDEATQTAFWASIDAAGAKLAQEVVDSVVGSYNTDEYTGVIEATPDEIAADPALQVKFGMNMWGYGDAWTEGATVADFWAAIEANYDSVVEAAETETAGSSIWDLMDDFADYDKLVATGDDVPNIKGIIRTGDYSLTVHMTSYDATAIYNMSFIIAPLHHYGDVSKYDYDNNKFGFDKGDLSGVKAKTSDPLGCGPYIFKSYENGVVTMEANPTYFLGEPKTKTILFKEGEDADYVPGIVTGTYDLAVPSISEETLNAITDANSNGELTGDTLTTILVVYRGYG
;
A
#
# COMPACT_ATOMS: atom_id res chain seq x y z
N MET A 1 26.32 18.85 -11.78
CA MET A 1 24.87 19.10 -11.91
C MET A 1 24.20 17.89 -11.30
N LYS A 2 23.68 18.05 -10.08
CA LYS A 2 23.29 16.97 -9.14
C LYS A 2 22.14 16.12 -9.69
N MET A 3 22.32 14.80 -9.70
CA MET A 3 21.34 13.78 -10.09
C MET A 3 20.22 13.54 -9.03
N SER A 4 20.09 14.46 -8.07
CA SER A 4 19.21 14.31 -6.88
C SER A 4 17.71 14.46 -7.13
N ASN A 5 17.26 14.94 -8.28
CA ASN A 5 15.83 15.31 -8.45
C ASN A 5 14.95 14.30 -9.20
N ILE A 6 15.50 13.18 -9.63
CA ILE A 6 14.74 12.20 -10.44
C ILE A 6 14.14 11.08 -9.58
N LYS A 7 14.70 10.79 -8.41
CA LYS A 7 14.20 9.70 -7.54
C LYS A 7 13.07 10.08 -6.57
N LYS A 8 12.82 11.38 -6.34
CA LYS A 8 11.75 11.86 -5.42
C LYS A 8 10.33 11.78 -5.98
N ILE A 9 10.16 11.40 -7.27
CA ILE A 9 8.85 11.38 -7.94
C ILE A 9 8.28 9.95 -8.04
N LEU A 10 9.04 8.91 -7.68
CA LEU A 10 8.60 7.52 -7.90
C LEU A 10 7.79 6.90 -6.75
N ALA A 11 7.59 7.61 -5.65
CA ALA A 11 6.91 7.07 -4.46
C ALA A 11 5.42 7.49 -4.31
N LEU A 12 4.85 8.21 -5.26
CA LEU A 12 3.56 8.88 -5.01
C LEU A 12 2.42 8.51 -5.97
N VAL A 13 2.47 7.40 -6.68
CA VAL A 13 1.31 6.99 -7.51
C VAL A 13 1.22 5.47 -7.55
N LEU A 14 0.74 4.89 -6.48
CA LEU A 14 0.17 3.54 -6.55
C LEU A 14 -1.00 3.39 -5.58
N ALA A 15 -2.06 4.09 -5.85
CA ALA A 15 -3.37 3.79 -5.28
C ALA A 15 -4.40 4.17 -6.34
N LEU A 16 -4.71 3.27 -7.22
CA LEU A 16 -6.01 3.30 -7.92
C LEU A 16 -6.36 1.91 -8.46
N VAL A 17 -7.14 1.24 -7.68
CA VAL A 17 -8.38 0.52 -8.01
C VAL A 17 -8.41 -0.21 -9.35
N MET A 18 -8.44 -1.52 -9.29
CA MET A 18 -9.14 -2.32 -10.30
C MET A 18 -10.46 -2.84 -9.74
N VAL A 19 -11.55 -2.23 -10.17
CA VAL A 19 -12.85 -2.87 -10.12
C VAL A 19 -13.08 -3.47 -11.50
N LEU A 20 -12.99 -4.79 -11.62
CA LEU A 20 -13.34 -5.53 -12.81
C LEU A 20 -14.84 -5.79 -12.85
N ALA A 21 -15.53 -5.15 -13.77
CA ALA A 21 -16.86 -5.58 -14.15
C ALA A 21 -16.79 -6.32 -15.48
N LEU A 22 -17.05 -7.62 -15.45
CA LEU A 22 -17.30 -8.43 -16.63
C LEU A 22 -18.77 -8.34 -17.01
N CYS A 23 -19.09 -7.84 -18.18
CA CYS A 23 -20.32 -8.18 -18.88
C CYS A 23 -20.07 -8.49 -20.35
N ALA A 24 -20.38 -9.69 -20.71
CA ALA A 24 -20.29 -10.18 -22.08
C ALA A 24 -21.47 -9.71 -22.93
N CYS A 25 -21.14 -9.33 -24.15
CA CYS A 25 -22.05 -8.88 -25.19
C CYS A 25 -22.78 -10.00 -25.93
N GLY A 26 -23.93 -9.67 -26.47
CA GLY A 26 -24.49 -10.30 -27.64
C GLY A 26 -25.37 -9.33 -28.41
N SER A 27 -24.90 -8.87 -29.54
CA SER A 27 -25.62 -7.99 -30.45
C SER A 27 -26.42 -8.76 -31.49
N SER A 28 -27.63 -8.33 -31.81
CA SER A 28 -28.12 -8.23 -33.19
C SER A 28 -29.50 -7.59 -33.22
N THR A 29 -29.61 -6.54 -34.03
CA THR A 29 -30.87 -5.85 -34.38
C THR A 29 -31.57 -6.63 -35.48
N PRO A 30 -32.88 -6.70 -35.48
CA PRO A 30 -33.65 -6.46 -36.71
C PRO A 30 -34.90 -5.58 -36.49
N ALA A 31 -35.32 -4.99 -37.60
CA ALA A 31 -36.40 -4.05 -37.82
C ALA A 31 -37.82 -4.61 -37.54
N PRO A 32 -38.88 -3.74 -37.56
CA PRO A 32 -40.11 -3.96 -36.81
C PRO A 32 -41.16 -4.75 -37.61
N ALA A 33 -42.00 -5.55 -36.89
CA ALA A 33 -43.27 -6.05 -37.38
C ALA A 33 -44.26 -6.24 -36.21
N GLU A 34 -45.46 -5.94 -36.53
CA GLU A 34 -46.78 -5.88 -35.94
C GLU A 34 -47.13 -6.76 -34.70
N SER A 35 -48.01 -6.17 -33.90
CA SER A 35 -48.79 -6.62 -32.76
C SER A 35 -49.52 -7.93 -32.97
N GLU A 36 -49.37 -8.89 -32.04
CA GLU A 36 -50.39 -9.88 -31.64
C GLU A 36 -50.27 -10.22 -30.14
N ALA A 37 -51.42 -10.56 -29.52
CA ALA A 37 -51.76 -10.65 -28.12
C ALA A 37 -51.01 -11.75 -27.31
N PRO A 38 -51.08 -11.77 -25.94
CA PRO A 38 -50.08 -12.35 -25.06
C PRO A 38 -50.16 -13.87 -25.02
N THR A 39 -49.11 -14.51 -25.51
CA THR A 39 -48.78 -15.90 -25.20
C THR A 39 -47.80 -15.92 -24.04
N ALA A 40 -48.01 -16.86 -23.13
CA ALA A 40 -47.15 -17.07 -21.94
C ALA A 40 -45.67 -16.94 -22.26
N GLU A 41 -44.98 -16.10 -21.50
CA GLU A 41 -43.55 -15.95 -21.48
C GLU A 41 -42.89 -17.34 -21.24
N PRO A 42 -41.97 -17.80 -22.10
CA PRO A 42 -41.18 -18.97 -21.76
C PRO A 42 -40.33 -18.59 -20.53
N GLU A 43 -40.38 -19.37 -19.47
CA GLU A 43 -39.41 -19.29 -18.38
C GLU A 43 -38.02 -19.20 -19.00
N ALA A 44 -37.32 -18.13 -18.68
CA ALA A 44 -35.90 -18.01 -19.02
C ALA A 44 -35.18 -19.27 -18.49
N PRO A 45 -34.29 -19.89 -19.29
CA PRO A 45 -33.53 -21.04 -18.81
C PRO A 45 -32.85 -20.63 -17.51
N ALA A 46 -33.04 -21.47 -16.47
CA ALA A 46 -32.36 -21.31 -15.20
C ALA A 46 -30.86 -21.14 -15.56
N VAL A 47 -30.33 -19.98 -15.25
CA VAL A 47 -28.87 -19.75 -15.34
C VAL A 47 -28.29 -20.75 -14.35
N GLU A 48 -27.61 -21.78 -14.83
CA GLU A 48 -26.83 -22.68 -13.95
C GLU A 48 -25.92 -21.74 -13.15
N GLU A 49 -26.08 -21.76 -11.82
CA GLU A 49 -25.16 -21.05 -10.93
C GLU A 49 -23.78 -21.58 -11.23
N ASN A 50 -22.93 -20.74 -11.82
CA ASN A 50 -21.56 -21.10 -12.10
C ASN A 50 -20.81 -21.07 -10.77
N ASN A 51 -20.82 -22.20 -10.07
CA ASN A 51 -20.07 -22.43 -8.82
C ASN A 51 -18.56 -22.67 -9.08
N SER A 52 -18.04 -22.24 -10.23
CA SER A 52 -16.62 -22.40 -10.55
C SER A 52 -15.78 -21.49 -9.66
N THR A 53 -14.66 -22.05 -9.24
CA THR A 53 -13.58 -21.31 -8.59
C THR A 53 -12.84 -20.49 -9.65
N LEU A 54 -12.55 -19.22 -9.37
CA LEU A 54 -11.65 -18.38 -10.17
C LEU A 54 -10.23 -18.51 -9.60
N VAL A 55 -9.27 -18.95 -10.41
CA VAL A 55 -7.86 -19.00 -10.06
C VAL A 55 -7.13 -17.83 -10.71
N TYR A 56 -6.70 -16.87 -9.89
CA TYR A 56 -5.95 -15.70 -10.30
C TYR A 56 -4.46 -15.86 -9.97
N ALA A 57 -3.60 -15.80 -10.99
CA ALA A 57 -2.16 -15.83 -10.80
C ALA A 57 -1.63 -14.48 -10.32
N THR A 58 -0.81 -14.49 -9.29
CA THR A 58 -0.20 -13.30 -8.71
C THR A 58 1.26 -13.58 -8.32
N ALA A 59 2.06 -12.54 -8.12
CA ALA A 59 3.41 -12.73 -7.58
C ALA A 59 3.38 -13.03 -6.07
N THR A 60 4.56 -13.23 -5.50
CA THR A 60 4.73 -13.60 -4.08
C THR A 60 4.18 -12.54 -3.15
N PHE A 61 3.39 -12.96 -2.17
CA PHE A 61 2.81 -12.10 -1.15
C PHE A 61 3.82 -11.66 -0.09
N GLY A 62 3.66 -10.42 0.40
CA GLY A 62 4.29 -9.95 1.62
C GLY A 62 3.67 -10.55 2.89
N GLN A 63 2.53 -11.25 2.75
CA GLN A 63 1.77 -11.91 3.82
C GLN A 63 1.23 -10.94 4.89
N LYS A 64 1.02 -9.68 4.51
CA LYS A 64 0.43 -8.64 5.35
C LYS A 64 -0.96 -8.30 4.85
N PHE A 65 -1.93 -9.15 5.12
CA PHE A 65 -3.33 -8.98 4.69
C PHE A 65 -4.10 -8.05 5.63
N SER A 66 -3.57 -6.86 5.84
CA SER A 66 -4.15 -5.87 6.74
C SER A 66 -4.62 -4.65 5.96
N PRO A 67 -5.80 -4.09 6.25
CA PRO A 67 -6.24 -2.85 5.61
C PRO A 67 -5.33 -1.64 5.92
N PHE A 68 -4.47 -1.77 6.94
CA PHE A 68 -3.59 -0.70 7.41
C PHE A 68 -2.11 -0.91 7.07
N PHE A 69 -1.65 -2.18 6.96
CA PHE A 69 -0.21 -2.50 6.98
C PHE A 69 0.24 -3.40 5.84
N TYR A 70 -0.53 -3.52 4.75
CA TYR A 70 -0.03 -4.18 3.55
C TYR A 70 1.17 -3.43 2.98
N THR A 71 2.12 -4.16 2.39
CA THR A 71 3.37 -3.58 1.89
C THR A 71 3.63 -3.87 0.42
N THR A 72 2.85 -4.77 -0.18
CA THR A 72 2.97 -5.12 -1.60
C THR A 72 1.64 -4.88 -2.31
N ALA A 73 1.69 -4.58 -3.62
CA ALA A 73 0.49 -4.47 -4.45
C ALA A 73 -0.31 -5.77 -4.48
N TYR A 74 0.36 -6.90 -4.33
CA TYR A 74 -0.27 -8.23 -4.33
C TYR A 74 -1.06 -8.50 -3.05
N ASP A 75 -0.54 -8.04 -1.88
CA ASP A 75 -1.31 -8.04 -0.64
C ASP A 75 -2.52 -7.09 -0.74
N GLU A 76 -2.35 -5.90 -1.36
CA GLU A 76 -3.42 -4.94 -1.59
C GLU A 76 -4.55 -5.50 -2.45
N GLU A 77 -4.24 -6.27 -3.49
CA GLU A 77 -5.24 -6.96 -4.31
C GLU A 77 -6.13 -7.88 -3.48
N VAL A 78 -5.56 -8.60 -2.52
CA VAL A 78 -6.33 -9.44 -1.58
C VAL A 78 -7.15 -8.56 -0.63
N VAL A 79 -6.51 -7.54 -0.02
CA VAL A 79 -7.14 -6.62 0.93
C VAL A 79 -8.36 -5.93 0.33
N SER A 80 -8.26 -5.44 -0.90
CA SER A 80 -9.35 -4.75 -1.60
C SER A 80 -10.58 -5.62 -1.85
N ASN A 81 -10.46 -6.95 -1.80
CA ASN A 81 -11.58 -7.86 -1.98
C ASN A 81 -12.36 -8.13 -0.69
N PHE A 82 -11.79 -7.97 0.49
CA PHE A 82 -12.53 -8.16 1.75
C PHE A 82 -12.83 -6.86 2.49
N THR A 83 -12.19 -5.74 2.11
CA THR A 83 -12.47 -4.43 2.71
C THR A 83 -13.53 -3.65 1.93
N GLY A 84 -14.05 -2.60 2.54
CA GLY A 84 -14.91 -1.62 1.90
C GLY A 84 -14.39 -0.21 2.14
N GLY A 85 -14.27 0.59 1.08
CA GLY A 85 -14.08 2.03 1.16
C GLY A 85 -15.43 2.74 1.23
N LEU A 86 -15.48 3.87 1.94
CA LEU A 86 -16.71 4.63 2.11
C LEU A 86 -17.25 5.15 0.78
N LEU A 87 -16.39 5.65 -0.12
CA LEU A 87 -16.77 6.18 -1.43
C LEU A 87 -16.37 5.24 -2.56
N ALA A 88 -17.15 5.23 -3.61
CA ALA A 88 -16.86 4.54 -4.86
C ALA A 88 -16.27 5.51 -5.89
N ALA A 89 -15.63 4.97 -6.93
CA ALA A 89 -15.17 5.70 -8.10
C ALA A 89 -15.79 5.13 -9.37
N ASP A 90 -15.94 5.97 -10.38
CA ASP A 90 -16.36 5.54 -11.71
C ASP A 90 -15.20 4.92 -12.52
N ARG A 91 -15.48 4.47 -13.74
CA ARG A 91 -14.47 3.90 -14.66
C ARG A 91 -13.42 4.90 -15.13
N GLY A 92 -13.68 6.20 -15.00
CA GLY A 92 -12.75 7.29 -15.28
C GLY A 92 -11.87 7.66 -14.09
N GLY A 93 -12.17 7.09 -12.92
CA GLY A 93 -11.49 7.38 -11.64
C GLY A 93 -12.08 8.56 -10.87
N ALA A 94 -13.20 9.16 -11.31
CA ALA A 94 -13.85 10.21 -10.56
C ALA A 94 -14.66 9.63 -9.40
N ILE A 95 -14.65 10.33 -8.25
CA ILE A 95 -15.41 9.91 -7.07
C ILE A 95 -16.92 10.07 -7.34
N ILE A 96 -17.68 9.05 -6.97
CA ILE A 96 -19.13 9.02 -6.98
C ILE A 96 -19.65 9.75 -5.73
N HIS A 97 -20.46 10.78 -5.94
CA HIS A 97 -20.97 11.61 -4.84
C HIS A 97 -22.24 11.04 -4.18
N HIS A 98 -23.06 10.33 -4.94
CA HIS A 98 -24.34 9.77 -4.50
C HIS A 98 -24.36 8.24 -4.63
N GLY A 99 -23.38 7.58 -4.00
CA GLY A 99 -23.21 6.14 -4.10
C GLY A 99 -24.31 5.33 -3.42
N ILE A 100 -24.98 5.86 -2.40
CA ILE A 100 -26.04 5.16 -1.64
C ILE A 100 -27.26 4.89 -2.53
N GLU A 101 -27.74 5.91 -3.25
CA GLU A 101 -28.87 5.77 -4.19
C GLU A 101 -28.42 5.25 -5.57
N GLY A 102 -27.16 5.39 -5.87
CA GLY A 102 -26.56 5.07 -7.16
C GLY A 102 -26.50 6.28 -8.09
N GLU A 103 -25.31 6.52 -8.64
CA GLU A 103 -25.04 7.61 -9.58
C GLU A 103 -24.72 7.04 -10.96
N THR A 104 -25.38 7.56 -12.00
CA THR A 104 -25.17 7.09 -13.38
C THR A 104 -24.22 8.04 -14.11
N VAL A 105 -23.14 7.47 -14.64
CA VAL A 105 -22.09 8.20 -15.39
C VAL A 105 -21.90 7.53 -16.75
N GLU A 106 -21.84 8.34 -17.81
CA GLU A 106 -21.52 7.86 -19.14
C GLU A 106 -20.00 7.58 -19.25
N TYR A 107 -19.66 6.41 -19.78
CA TYR A 107 -18.29 6.06 -20.12
C TYR A 107 -18.25 5.40 -21.51
N ASN A 108 -17.53 6.02 -22.46
CA ASN A 108 -17.39 5.55 -23.84
C ASN A 108 -18.75 5.28 -24.54
N GLY A 109 -19.73 6.16 -24.34
CA GLY A 109 -21.06 6.06 -24.96
C GLY A 109 -22.02 5.05 -24.32
N THR A 110 -21.67 4.55 -23.14
CA THR A 110 -22.50 3.64 -22.35
C THR A 110 -22.71 4.20 -20.95
N ASP A 111 -23.95 4.20 -20.49
CA ASP A 111 -24.32 4.60 -19.14
C ASP A 111 -24.05 3.46 -18.16
N TYR A 112 -23.35 3.77 -17.06
CA TYR A 112 -23.09 2.87 -15.95
C TYR A 112 -23.59 3.48 -14.66
N THR A 113 -24.32 2.72 -13.85
CA THR A 113 -24.74 3.13 -12.51
C THR A 113 -23.78 2.55 -11.48
N TYR A 114 -23.22 3.43 -10.65
CA TYR A 114 -22.27 3.08 -9.60
C TYR A 114 -22.94 3.22 -8.25
N TYR A 115 -22.76 2.20 -7.41
CA TYR A 115 -23.23 2.17 -6.03
C TYR A 115 -22.02 2.14 -5.10
N GLY A 116 -22.11 2.86 -3.98
CA GLY A 116 -21.08 2.94 -2.95
C GLY A 116 -21.65 2.66 -1.55
N MET A 117 -20.75 2.54 -0.58
CA MET A 117 -21.10 2.38 0.83
C MET A 117 -21.45 3.71 1.49
N GLY A 118 -21.21 4.84 0.81
CA GLY A 118 -21.51 6.17 1.30
C GLY A 118 -21.63 7.22 0.20
N ASP A 119 -22.05 8.40 0.65
CA ASP A 119 -22.17 9.64 -0.15
C ASP A 119 -21.18 10.68 0.38
N VAL A 120 -20.83 11.65 -0.47
CA VAL A 120 -20.06 12.82 -0.11
C VAL A 120 -20.70 14.11 -0.64
N GLU A 121 -20.87 15.09 0.24
CA GLU A 121 -21.17 16.47 -0.12
C GLU A 121 -19.98 17.35 0.20
N VAL A 122 -19.50 18.11 -0.78
CA VAL A 122 -18.33 19.00 -0.63
C VAL A 122 -18.81 20.43 -0.53
N VAL A 123 -18.52 21.07 0.59
CA VAL A 123 -18.89 22.47 0.87
C VAL A 123 -17.62 23.32 0.97
N GLN A 124 -17.47 24.28 0.06
CA GLN A 124 -16.41 25.27 0.13
C GLN A 124 -16.91 26.47 0.91
N ASN A 125 -16.17 26.82 1.97
CA ASN A 125 -16.52 27.92 2.88
C ASN A 125 -15.92 29.26 2.41
N ASP A 126 -16.52 30.37 2.83
CA ASP A 126 -16.09 31.72 2.45
C ASP A 126 -14.65 32.09 2.92
N ASP A 127 -14.15 31.42 3.96
CA ASP A 127 -12.79 31.57 4.50
C ASP A 127 -11.72 30.73 3.79
N GLY A 128 -12.14 29.92 2.80
CA GLY A 128 -11.27 29.06 2.02
C GLY A 128 -11.10 27.65 2.59
N SER A 129 -11.73 27.34 3.74
CA SER A 129 -11.83 25.99 4.27
C SER A 129 -12.82 25.14 3.47
N VAL A 130 -12.77 23.82 3.63
CA VAL A 130 -13.64 22.87 2.92
C VAL A 130 -14.17 21.82 3.89
N ASP A 131 -15.48 21.57 3.84
CA ASP A 131 -16.12 20.50 4.57
C ASP A 131 -16.48 19.37 3.61
N TYR A 132 -16.02 18.17 3.89
CA TYR A 132 -16.47 16.93 3.27
C TYR A 132 -17.47 16.25 4.21
N ASN A 133 -18.76 16.40 3.90
CA ASN A 133 -19.85 15.76 4.66
C ASN A 133 -20.05 14.35 4.11
N LEU A 134 -19.67 13.36 4.89
CA LEU A 134 -19.72 11.95 4.53
C LEU A 134 -20.90 11.28 5.22
N THR A 135 -21.68 10.52 4.45
CA THR A 135 -22.79 9.72 4.97
C THR A 135 -22.57 8.28 4.56
N MET A 136 -22.66 7.36 5.50
CA MET A 136 -22.53 5.91 5.28
C MET A 136 -23.92 5.28 5.24
N ARG A 137 -24.08 4.18 4.50
CA ARG A 137 -25.27 3.32 4.54
C ARG A 137 -25.44 2.72 5.94
N ASP A 138 -26.68 2.54 6.36
CA ASP A 138 -27.05 1.94 7.66
C ASP A 138 -27.24 0.41 7.60
N ASP A 139 -27.07 -0.18 6.41
CA ASP A 139 -27.26 -1.62 6.15
C ASP A 139 -25.93 -2.36 5.88
N ILE A 140 -24.78 -1.73 6.09
CA ILE A 140 -23.49 -2.40 5.96
C ILE A 140 -23.26 -3.34 7.13
N VAL A 141 -22.88 -4.58 6.81
CA VAL A 141 -22.60 -5.63 7.79
C VAL A 141 -21.23 -6.24 7.48
N PHE A 142 -20.41 -6.40 8.50
CA PHE A 142 -19.14 -7.15 8.39
C PHE A 142 -19.40 -8.64 8.14
N SER A 143 -18.40 -9.34 7.62
CA SER A 143 -18.52 -10.75 7.27
C SER A 143 -18.79 -11.69 8.47
N ASP A 144 -18.61 -11.22 9.69
CA ASP A 144 -18.97 -11.92 10.94
C ASP A 144 -20.41 -11.64 11.41
N GLY A 145 -21.15 -10.79 10.70
CA GLY A 145 -22.53 -10.41 11.02
C GLY A 145 -22.67 -9.17 11.89
N THR A 146 -21.60 -8.51 12.30
CA THR A 146 -21.63 -7.28 13.10
C THR A 146 -22.00 -6.09 12.20
N PRO A 147 -23.00 -5.26 12.54
CA PRO A 147 -23.30 -4.03 11.81
C PRO A 147 -22.16 -3.02 11.88
N ALA A 148 -21.85 -2.37 10.76
CA ALA A 148 -20.88 -1.28 10.70
C ALA A 148 -21.54 0.06 11.05
N THR A 149 -20.80 0.95 11.66
CA THR A 149 -21.19 2.33 11.97
C THR A 149 -20.09 3.31 11.54
N ILE A 150 -20.35 4.60 11.66
CA ILE A 150 -19.35 5.62 11.36
C ILE A 150 -18.16 5.55 12.34
N ASP A 151 -18.33 4.94 13.50
CA ASP A 151 -17.27 4.75 14.48
C ASP A 151 -16.17 3.80 13.96
N ASP A 152 -16.52 2.85 13.09
CA ASP A 152 -15.55 1.98 12.39
C ASP A 152 -14.70 2.75 11.38
N VAL A 153 -15.27 3.76 10.73
CA VAL A 153 -14.55 4.69 9.83
C VAL A 153 -13.64 5.60 10.65
N ILE A 154 -14.15 6.20 11.73
CA ILE A 154 -13.39 7.08 12.62
C ILE A 154 -12.21 6.32 13.23
N PHE A 155 -12.41 5.10 13.71
CA PHE A 155 -11.34 4.22 14.18
C PHE A 155 -10.24 4.07 13.12
N GLY A 156 -10.62 3.76 11.87
CA GLY A 156 -9.68 3.62 10.77
C GLY A 156 -8.86 4.89 10.49
N ILE A 157 -9.51 6.06 10.54
CA ILE A 157 -8.83 7.35 10.39
C ILE A 157 -7.78 7.55 11.49
N TYR A 158 -8.16 7.29 12.76
CA TYR A 158 -7.24 7.46 13.88
C TYR A 158 -6.10 6.44 13.91
N VAL A 159 -6.29 5.21 13.39
CA VAL A 159 -5.19 4.26 13.19
C VAL A 159 -4.17 4.83 12.20
N MET A 160 -4.63 5.37 11.05
CA MET A 160 -3.73 5.93 10.03
C MET A 160 -3.11 7.28 10.41
N ALA A 161 -3.69 7.98 11.38
CA ALA A 161 -3.20 9.26 11.90
C ALA A 161 -2.38 9.10 13.20
N ASP A 162 -2.26 7.89 13.73
CA ASP A 162 -1.51 7.67 14.97
C ASP A 162 -0.01 7.93 14.77
N PRO A 163 0.68 8.60 15.73
CA PRO A 163 2.12 8.82 15.65
C PRO A 163 2.97 7.55 15.47
N SER A 164 2.46 6.38 15.88
CA SER A 164 3.13 5.08 15.72
C SER A 164 2.81 4.37 14.40
N TYR A 165 2.02 5.01 13.51
CA TYR A 165 1.64 4.41 12.24
C TYR A 165 2.82 4.39 11.26
N ASP A 166 3.18 3.19 10.81
CA ASP A 166 4.27 2.91 9.86
C ASP A 166 3.77 2.28 8.55
N GLY A 167 2.47 2.36 8.29
CA GLY A 167 1.89 1.90 7.03
C GLY A 167 2.07 2.91 5.89
N SER A 168 1.52 2.59 4.71
CA SER A 168 1.71 3.39 3.48
C SER A 168 0.69 4.52 3.27
N SER A 169 -0.15 4.84 4.25
CA SER A 169 -1.14 5.94 4.14
C SER A 169 -0.51 7.31 4.29
N THR A 170 -1.04 8.29 3.54
CA THR A 170 -0.65 9.71 3.60
C THR A 170 -1.75 10.60 4.20
N VAL A 171 -2.75 10.01 4.85
CA VAL A 171 -3.88 10.73 5.46
C VAL A 171 -3.42 11.81 6.43
N TYR A 172 -2.35 11.57 7.18
CA TYR A 172 -1.77 12.53 8.13
C TYR A 172 -1.20 13.81 7.46
N ALA A 173 -0.94 13.77 6.15
CA ALA A 173 -0.44 14.92 5.39
C ALA A 173 -1.56 15.84 4.87
N LEU A 174 -2.82 15.43 4.96
CA LEU A 174 -3.96 16.25 4.53
C LEU A 174 -4.13 17.44 5.47
N PRO A 175 -4.55 18.62 4.96
CA PRO A 175 -4.76 19.81 5.76
C PRO A 175 -6.05 19.75 6.60
N ILE A 176 -6.34 18.60 7.21
CA ILE A 176 -7.45 18.41 8.16
C ILE A 176 -7.12 19.17 9.44
N GLU A 177 -8.07 19.95 9.98
CA GLU A 177 -7.84 20.76 11.18
C GLU A 177 -7.36 19.89 12.36
N GLY A 178 -6.18 20.20 12.89
CA GLY A 178 -5.57 19.50 14.03
C GLY A 178 -4.91 18.16 13.68
N MET A 179 -4.89 17.73 12.42
CA MET A 179 -4.25 16.48 11.98
C MET A 179 -2.73 16.50 12.24
N ALA A 180 -2.06 17.54 11.76
CA ALA A 180 -0.62 17.69 11.95
C ALA A 180 -0.24 17.78 13.44
N ASP A 181 -1.05 18.50 14.24
CA ASP A 181 -0.84 18.61 15.67
C ASP A 181 -0.99 17.25 16.38
N TYR A 182 -1.99 16.46 15.97
CA TYR A 182 -2.24 15.12 16.52
C TYR A 182 -1.10 14.16 16.16
N TYR A 183 -0.74 14.08 14.87
CA TYR A 183 0.30 13.18 14.36
C TYR A 183 1.67 13.52 14.96
N ASN A 184 2.05 14.82 14.98
CA ASN A 184 3.36 15.25 15.45
C ASN A 184 3.45 15.45 16.97
N SER A 185 2.39 15.19 17.74
CA SER A 185 2.42 15.33 19.21
C SER A 185 3.33 14.33 19.91
N GLN A 186 3.68 13.25 19.21
CA GLN A 186 4.69 12.27 19.61
C GLN A 186 5.50 11.89 18.38
N GLN A 187 6.79 11.66 18.57
CA GLN A 187 7.68 11.18 17.50
C GLN A 187 8.67 10.16 18.07
N TYR A 188 9.14 9.27 17.21
CA TYR A 188 10.15 8.30 17.60
C TYR A 188 11.46 8.98 17.96
N LEU A 189 12.03 8.58 19.08
CA LEU A 189 13.27 9.17 19.60
C LEU A 189 14.43 9.06 18.61
N TYR A 190 14.54 7.94 17.87
CA TYR A 190 15.59 7.76 16.87
C TYR A 190 15.46 8.78 15.73
N ASN A 191 14.26 9.11 15.26
CA ASN A 191 14.05 10.14 14.25
C ASN A 191 14.45 11.53 14.76
N LEU A 192 14.01 11.87 15.97
CA LEU A 192 14.33 13.15 16.60
C LEU A 192 15.84 13.33 16.79
N LEU A 193 16.55 12.27 17.23
CA LEU A 193 18.01 12.28 17.38
C LEU A 193 18.72 12.42 16.04
N ALA A 194 18.24 11.70 15.00
CA ALA A 194 18.82 11.77 13.66
C ALA A 194 18.62 13.15 13.02
N GLU A 195 17.40 13.74 13.15
CA GLU A 195 17.08 15.08 12.64
C GLU A 195 17.86 16.19 13.37
N ALA A 196 18.01 16.07 14.70
CA ALA A 196 18.76 17.05 15.50
C ALA A 196 20.25 17.08 15.14
N GLY A 197 20.80 15.97 14.67
CA GLY A 197 22.19 15.88 14.24
C GLY A 197 23.18 15.71 15.40
N ARG A 198 24.43 15.42 15.03
CA ARG A 198 25.54 15.15 16.00
C ARG A 198 25.88 16.36 16.88
N ASP A 199 25.75 17.57 16.33
CA ASP A 199 26.14 18.81 16.98
C ASP A 199 25.01 19.48 17.78
N ASN A 200 23.87 18.77 17.98
CA ASN A 200 22.75 19.28 18.75
C ASN A 200 23.14 19.55 20.20
N THR A 201 22.69 20.69 20.73
CA THR A 201 22.91 21.14 22.09
C THR A 201 21.61 21.38 22.85
N ASP A 202 20.45 21.10 22.23
CA ASP A 202 19.14 21.12 22.89
C ASP A 202 18.83 19.72 23.41
N PHE A 203 18.79 19.57 24.72
CA PHE A 203 18.51 18.33 25.42
C PHE A 203 17.15 18.37 26.14
N SER A 204 16.17 19.09 25.59
CA SER A 204 14.84 19.21 26.17
C SER A 204 14.03 17.92 26.11
N LEU A 205 14.28 17.07 25.09
CA LEU A 205 13.57 15.81 24.86
C LEU A 205 14.36 14.55 25.23
N TRP A 206 15.68 14.65 25.39
CA TRP A 206 16.60 13.59 25.80
C TRP A 206 17.81 14.19 26.51
N ASP A 207 18.65 13.39 27.10
CA ASP A 207 19.90 13.87 27.71
C ASP A 207 21.12 13.71 26.77
N GLU A 208 22.20 14.43 27.10
CA GLU A 208 23.46 14.38 26.34
C GLU A 208 24.05 12.97 26.22
N ALA A 209 23.86 12.14 27.28
CA ALA A 209 24.36 10.78 27.29
C ALA A 209 23.61 9.90 26.27
N THR A 210 22.28 10.05 26.17
CA THR A 210 21.44 9.39 25.18
C THR A 210 21.87 9.76 23.75
N GLN A 211 22.08 11.07 23.48
CA GLN A 211 22.56 11.52 22.16
C GLN A 211 23.93 10.93 21.81
N THR A 212 24.86 10.95 22.76
CA THR A 212 26.22 10.41 22.55
C THR A 212 26.18 8.91 22.26
N ALA A 213 25.36 8.16 23.01
CA ALA A 213 25.19 6.72 22.82
C ALA A 213 24.55 6.41 21.46
N PHE A 214 23.49 7.14 21.08
CA PHE A 214 22.83 6.99 19.79
C PHE A 214 23.80 7.12 18.62
N TRP A 215 24.61 8.19 18.60
CA TRP A 215 25.54 8.40 17.51
C TRP A 215 26.68 7.38 17.47
N ALA A 216 27.10 6.87 18.63
CA ALA A 216 28.05 5.75 18.67
C ALA A 216 27.45 4.46 18.10
N SER A 217 26.17 4.21 18.36
CA SER A 217 25.44 3.06 17.83
C SER A 217 25.19 3.20 16.32
N ILE A 218 24.89 4.40 15.83
CA ILE A 218 24.80 4.71 14.40
C ILE A 218 26.15 4.45 13.70
N ASP A 219 27.29 4.87 14.28
CA ASP A 219 28.61 4.63 13.71
C ASP A 219 28.92 3.12 13.63
N ALA A 220 28.54 2.37 14.66
CA ALA A 220 28.70 0.92 14.67
C ALA A 220 27.80 0.20 13.64
N ALA A 221 26.53 0.61 13.53
CA ALA A 221 25.59 0.09 12.55
C ALA A 221 26.00 0.46 11.12
N GLY A 222 26.45 1.68 10.89
CA GLY A 222 26.96 2.14 9.60
C GLY A 222 28.20 1.38 9.14
N ALA A 223 29.10 1.01 10.06
CA ALA A 223 30.22 0.13 9.73
C ALA A 223 29.75 -1.28 9.29
N LYS A 224 28.67 -1.82 9.89
CA LYS A 224 28.06 -3.08 9.45
C LYS A 224 27.40 -2.93 8.07
N LEU A 225 26.69 -1.82 7.82
CA LEU A 225 26.10 -1.51 6.54
C LEU A 225 27.17 -1.42 5.44
N ALA A 226 28.25 -0.71 5.69
CA ALA A 226 29.41 -0.62 4.78
C ALA A 226 30.06 -2.00 4.54
N GLN A 227 30.08 -2.88 5.57
CA GLN A 227 30.54 -4.27 5.39
C GLN A 227 29.60 -5.06 4.47
N GLU A 228 28.28 -4.93 4.62
CA GLU A 228 27.32 -5.58 3.70
C GLU A 228 27.50 -5.12 2.25
N VAL A 229 27.75 -3.82 2.05
CA VAL A 229 28.08 -3.28 0.71
C VAL A 229 29.34 -3.94 0.17
N VAL A 230 30.42 -4.04 0.97
CA VAL A 230 31.67 -4.70 0.57
C VAL A 230 31.41 -6.17 0.22
N ASP A 231 30.68 -6.89 1.06
CA ASP A 231 30.37 -8.32 0.85
C ASP A 231 29.51 -8.52 -0.41
N SER A 232 28.52 -7.67 -0.64
CA SER A 232 27.68 -7.69 -1.83
C SER A 232 28.51 -7.46 -3.10
N VAL A 233 29.40 -6.48 -3.08
CA VAL A 233 30.28 -6.16 -4.23
C VAL A 233 31.23 -7.32 -4.50
N VAL A 234 31.91 -7.83 -3.48
CA VAL A 234 32.86 -8.95 -3.64
C VAL A 234 32.16 -10.25 -4.07
N GLY A 235 30.91 -10.47 -3.61
CA GLY A 235 30.12 -11.65 -3.96
C GLY A 235 29.47 -11.59 -5.35
N SER A 236 29.07 -10.40 -5.79
CA SER A 236 28.25 -10.22 -7.01
C SER A 236 29.11 -9.90 -8.25
N TYR A 237 30.24 -9.22 -8.07
CA TYR A 237 31.09 -8.88 -9.20
C TYR A 237 32.16 -9.95 -9.39
N ASN A 238 32.32 -10.36 -10.65
CA ASN A 238 33.45 -11.20 -11.02
C ASN A 238 34.74 -10.40 -10.92
N THR A 239 35.52 -10.66 -9.87
CA THR A 239 36.78 -9.96 -9.63
C THR A 239 37.80 -10.13 -10.76
N ASP A 240 37.70 -11.21 -11.56
CA ASP A 240 38.50 -11.39 -12.79
C ASP A 240 38.19 -10.36 -13.86
N GLU A 241 36.93 -9.94 -13.97
CA GLU A 241 36.48 -8.94 -14.95
C GLU A 241 36.85 -7.51 -14.51
N TYR A 242 36.82 -7.25 -13.20
CA TYR A 242 37.04 -5.93 -12.62
C TYR A 242 38.45 -5.72 -12.01
N THR A 243 39.42 -6.57 -12.35
CA THR A 243 40.82 -6.45 -11.85
C THR A 243 41.49 -5.11 -12.13
N GLY A 244 41.03 -4.34 -13.12
CA GLY A 244 41.50 -3.00 -13.42
C GLY A 244 41.00 -1.90 -12.49
N VAL A 245 40.03 -2.19 -11.60
CA VAL A 245 39.49 -1.20 -10.66
C VAL A 245 40.47 -0.88 -9.56
N ILE A 246 41.17 -1.90 -9.05
CA ILE A 246 42.32 -1.74 -8.14
C ILE A 246 43.50 -2.59 -8.61
N GLU A 247 44.73 -2.20 -8.23
CA GLU A 247 45.93 -2.97 -8.56
C GLU A 247 46.07 -4.20 -7.65
N ALA A 248 45.18 -5.22 -7.82
CA ALA A 248 45.23 -6.49 -7.11
C ALA A 248 44.56 -7.60 -7.95
N THR A 249 44.99 -8.83 -7.74
CA THR A 249 44.39 -10.01 -8.35
C THR A 249 43.14 -10.47 -7.55
N PRO A 250 42.21 -11.23 -8.14
CA PRO A 250 41.07 -11.80 -7.42
C PRO A 250 41.44 -12.58 -6.16
N ASP A 251 42.48 -13.39 -6.23
CA ASP A 251 42.95 -14.17 -5.09
C ASP A 251 43.51 -13.28 -3.96
N GLU A 252 44.18 -12.17 -4.30
CA GLU A 252 44.66 -11.18 -3.31
C GLU A 252 43.46 -10.46 -2.66
N ILE A 253 42.43 -10.05 -3.44
CA ILE A 253 41.23 -9.43 -2.92
C ILE A 253 40.48 -10.40 -1.99
N ALA A 254 40.31 -11.66 -2.40
CA ALA A 254 39.65 -12.67 -1.58
C ALA A 254 40.37 -12.96 -0.25
N ALA A 255 41.68 -12.85 -0.24
CA ALA A 255 42.53 -13.17 0.92
C ALA A 255 42.78 -12.01 1.89
N ASP A 256 42.57 -10.75 1.47
CA ASP A 256 42.88 -9.57 2.25
C ASP A 256 41.65 -8.66 2.47
N PRO A 257 41.09 -8.59 3.70
CA PRO A 257 39.97 -7.73 4.03
C PRO A 257 40.19 -6.24 3.69
N ALA A 258 41.43 -5.74 3.76
CA ALA A 258 41.74 -4.36 3.41
C ALA A 258 41.60 -4.12 1.89
N LEU A 259 41.96 -5.12 1.08
CA LEU A 259 41.74 -5.07 -0.37
C LEU A 259 40.24 -5.22 -0.71
N GLN A 260 39.46 -5.99 0.06
CA GLN A 260 38.02 -6.06 -0.11
C GLN A 260 37.36 -4.70 0.14
N VAL A 261 37.70 -4.01 1.22
CA VAL A 261 37.24 -2.64 1.49
C VAL A 261 37.64 -1.69 0.36
N LYS A 262 38.89 -1.74 -0.09
CA LYS A 262 39.38 -0.92 -1.20
C LYS A 262 38.54 -1.19 -2.48
N PHE A 263 38.31 -2.45 -2.79
CA PHE A 263 37.54 -2.87 -3.96
C PHE A 263 36.09 -2.42 -3.83
N GLY A 264 35.43 -2.66 -2.67
CA GLY A 264 34.10 -2.22 -2.37
C GLY A 264 33.90 -0.72 -2.52
N MET A 265 34.76 0.09 -1.89
CA MET A 265 34.74 1.56 -2.01
C MET A 265 34.87 2.03 -3.46
N ASN A 266 35.79 1.45 -4.23
CA ASN A 266 35.97 1.84 -5.63
C ASN A 266 34.74 1.48 -6.49
N MET A 267 34.21 0.27 -6.33
CA MET A 267 33.07 -0.19 -7.10
C MET A 267 31.77 0.56 -6.73
N TRP A 268 31.65 1.00 -5.47
CA TRP A 268 30.49 1.75 -4.98
C TRP A 268 30.57 3.27 -5.25
N GLY A 269 31.69 3.75 -5.84
CA GLY A 269 31.87 5.15 -6.22
C GLY A 269 32.61 6.02 -5.18
N TYR A 270 33.20 5.42 -4.16
CA TYR A 270 33.93 6.08 -3.06
C TYR A 270 35.44 5.86 -3.13
N GLY A 271 35.99 5.48 -4.29
CA GLY A 271 37.42 5.21 -4.46
C GLY A 271 38.30 6.39 -4.13
N ASP A 272 37.87 7.62 -4.38
CA ASP A 272 38.62 8.85 -4.05
C ASP A 272 38.75 9.10 -2.53
N ALA A 273 37.84 8.53 -1.73
CA ALA A 273 37.88 8.63 -0.27
C ALA A 273 38.75 7.54 0.38
N TRP A 274 39.18 6.53 -0.39
CA TRP A 274 40.01 5.46 0.15
C TRP A 274 41.42 5.94 0.49
N THR A 275 41.91 5.53 1.66
CA THR A 275 43.29 5.74 2.10
C THR A 275 43.90 4.42 2.55
N GLU A 276 45.25 4.31 2.58
CA GLU A 276 45.93 3.10 3.05
C GLU A 276 45.51 2.79 4.51
N GLY A 277 45.01 1.58 4.73
CA GLY A 277 44.52 1.12 6.03
C GLY A 277 43.04 1.49 6.32
N ALA A 278 42.31 2.05 5.35
CA ALA A 278 40.87 2.35 5.51
C ALA A 278 40.10 1.08 5.86
N THR A 279 39.14 1.24 6.79
CA THR A 279 38.25 0.21 7.31
C THR A 279 36.84 0.45 6.80
N VAL A 280 35.94 -0.46 7.11
CA VAL A 280 34.46 -0.26 6.84
C VAL A 280 33.91 0.94 7.61
N ALA A 281 34.47 1.30 8.77
CA ALA A 281 34.08 2.50 9.48
C ALA A 281 34.50 3.79 8.73
N ASP A 282 35.68 3.78 8.10
CA ASP A 282 36.11 4.90 7.23
C ASP A 282 35.24 4.96 5.96
N PHE A 283 34.83 3.82 5.45
CA PHE A 283 33.89 3.76 4.32
C PHE A 283 32.53 4.35 4.71
N TRP A 284 31.97 3.96 5.88
CA TRP A 284 30.73 4.56 6.39
C TRP A 284 30.86 6.08 6.57
N ALA A 285 31.93 6.54 7.17
CA ALA A 285 32.17 7.98 7.32
C ALA A 285 32.22 8.71 5.96
N ALA A 286 32.80 8.09 4.92
CA ALA A 286 32.79 8.64 3.57
C ALA A 286 31.40 8.65 2.95
N ILE A 287 30.54 7.63 3.21
CA ILE A 287 29.15 7.59 2.81
C ILE A 287 28.40 8.73 3.49
N GLU A 288 28.42 8.78 4.83
CA GLU A 288 27.71 9.80 5.61
C GLU A 288 28.06 11.23 5.19
N ALA A 289 29.34 11.50 4.94
CA ALA A 289 29.82 12.82 4.52
C ALA A 289 29.32 13.27 3.14
N ASN A 290 28.73 12.38 2.34
CA ASN A 290 28.21 12.66 0.99
C ASN A 290 26.72 13.04 0.98
N TYR A 291 26.04 12.98 2.13
CA TYR A 291 24.61 13.22 2.28
C TYR A 291 24.31 14.30 3.31
N ASP A 292 23.14 14.89 3.23
CA ASP A 292 22.69 15.94 4.15
C ASP A 292 22.19 15.34 5.50
N SER A 293 21.82 14.06 5.53
CA SER A 293 21.42 13.35 6.74
C SER A 293 21.92 11.90 6.76
N VAL A 294 22.08 11.35 7.97
CA VAL A 294 22.47 9.96 8.17
C VAL A 294 21.41 8.98 7.66
N VAL A 295 20.12 9.35 7.74
CA VAL A 295 19.00 8.53 7.25
C VAL A 295 19.06 8.46 5.73
N GLU A 296 19.22 9.59 5.03
CA GLU A 296 19.36 9.62 3.56
C GLU A 296 20.58 8.80 3.10
N ALA A 297 21.70 8.91 3.81
CA ALA A 297 22.91 8.15 3.54
C ALA A 297 22.65 6.63 3.63
N ALA A 298 22.02 6.20 4.72
CA ALA A 298 21.77 4.79 4.99
C ALA A 298 20.71 4.18 4.05
N GLU A 299 19.67 4.93 3.72
CA GLU A 299 18.60 4.47 2.80
C GLU A 299 19.10 4.40 1.34
N THR A 300 20.03 5.28 0.96
CA THR A 300 20.54 5.33 -0.42
C THR A 300 21.62 4.31 -0.68
N GLU A 301 22.52 4.10 0.29
CA GLU A 301 23.76 3.33 0.10
C GLU A 301 23.70 1.92 0.74
N THR A 302 22.51 1.43 1.04
CA THR A 302 22.34 0.07 1.57
C THR A 302 22.52 -1.01 0.49
N ALA A 303 23.04 -2.17 0.89
CA ALA A 303 23.05 -3.40 0.10
C ALA A 303 21.84 -4.31 0.39
N GLY A 304 20.96 -3.91 1.32
CA GLY A 304 19.73 -4.64 1.64
C GLY A 304 19.19 -4.43 3.04
N SER A 305 20.06 -4.33 4.07
CA SER A 305 19.60 -4.13 5.44
C SER A 305 19.37 -2.64 5.74
N SER A 306 18.34 -2.36 6.56
CA SER A 306 18.17 -1.04 7.15
C SER A 306 19.27 -0.78 8.21
N ILE A 307 19.72 0.47 8.36
CA ILE A 307 20.66 0.82 9.42
C ILE A 307 20.06 0.53 10.81
N TRP A 308 18.73 0.64 10.94
CA TRP A 308 18.02 0.35 12.18
C TRP A 308 18.07 -1.13 12.53
N ASP A 309 18.01 -2.04 11.55
CA ASP A 309 18.14 -3.49 11.76
C ASP A 309 19.57 -3.89 12.16
N LEU A 310 20.57 -3.09 11.74
CA LEU A 310 21.98 -3.32 12.05
C LEU A 310 22.40 -2.73 13.40
N MET A 311 21.54 -1.93 14.03
CA MET A 311 21.79 -1.26 15.29
C MET A 311 21.45 -2.18 16.46
N ASP A 312 22.44 -2.64 17.24
CA ASP A 312 22.29 -3.65 18.27
C ASP A 312 21.36 -3.22 19.43
N ASP A 313 21.27 -1.92 19.71
CA ASP A 313 20.49 -1.29 20.79
C ASP A 313 19.34 -0.43 20.26
N PHE A 314 18.86 -0.67 19.03
CA PHE A 314 17.78 0.11 18.42
C PHE A 314 16.55 0.23 19.31
N ALA A 315 16.17 -0.84 20.03
CA ALA A 315 15.04 -0.86 20.93
C ALA A 315 15.08 0.21 22.05
N ASP A 316 16.25 0.74 22.38
CA ASP A 316 16.39 1.83 23.35
C ASP A 316 15.92 3.18 22.78
N TYR A 317 15.89 3.31 21.46
CA TYR A 317 15.52 4.51 20.72
C TYR A 317 14.21 4.37 19.95
N ASP A 318 13.73 3.15 19.71
CA ASP A 318 12.44 2.83 19.08
C ASP A 318 11.29 3.01 20.08
N LYS A 319 11.12 4.23 20.53
CA LYS A 319 10.07 4.64 21.44
C LYS A 319 9.59 6.04 21.13
N LEU A 320 8.30 6.27 21.33
CA LEU A 320 7.69 7.57 21.15
C LEU A 320 8.02 8.51 22.32
N VAL A 321 8.28 9.76 21.99
CA VAL A 321 8.53 10.86 22.91
C VAL A 321 7.53 11.97 22.61
N ALA A 322 6.91 12.54 23.64
CA ALA A 322 6.05 13.71 23.50
C ALA A 322 6.86 14.92 23.02
N THR A 323 6.43 15.54 21.92
CA THR A 323 7.13 16.67 21.29
C THR A 323 6.48 18.03 21.56
N GLY A 324 5.42 18.06 22.36
CA GLY A 324 4.66 19.27 22.71
C GLY A 324 3.54 18.98 23.68
N ASP A 325 2.49 19.81 23.59
CA ASP A 325 1.28 19.64 24.38
C ASP A 325 0.54 18.35 23.97
N ASP A 326 -0.20 17.79 24.92
CA ASP A 326 -1.08 16.66 24.62
C ASP A 326 -2.20 17.09 23.66
N VAL A 327 -2.26 16.44 22.51
CA VAL A 327 -3.30 16.64 21.47
C VAL A 327 -4.20 15.41 21.47
N PRO A 328 -5.36 15.45 22.14
CA PRO A 328 -6.16 14.26 22.37
C PRO A 328 -6.98 13.83 21.15
N ASN A 329 -7.24 14.73 20.18
CA ASN A 329 -8.08 14.44 19.01
C ASN A 329 -7.69 15.28 17.79
N ILE A 330 -8.21 14.88 16.64
CA ILE A 330 -8.15 15.61 15.37
C ILE A 330 -9.43 16.42 15.26
N LYS A 331 -9.33 17.76 15.41
CA LYS A 331 -10.50 18.65 15.47
C LYS A 331 -11.37 18.60 14.22
N GLY A 332 -10.75 18.40 13.04
CA GLY A 332 -11.44 18.32 11.77
C GLY A 332 -12.12 16.97 11.49
N ILE A 333 -12.04 15.98 12.36
CA ILE A 333 -12.80 14.72 12.25
C ILE A 333 -14.00 14.82 13.19
N ILE A 334 -15.16 15.18 12.63
CA ILE A 334 -16.36 15.54 13.40
C ILE A 334 -17.46 14.51 13.17
N ARG A 335 -17.74 13.68 14.18
CA ARG A 335 -18.88 12.76 14.17
C ARG A 335 -20.20 13.57 14.21
N THR A 336 -21.02 13.43 13.19
CA THR A 336 -22.29 14.17 13.07
C THR A 336 -23.53 13.27 13.31
N GLY A 337 -23.34 11.95 13.31
CA GLY A 337 -24.40 10.97 13.57
C GLY A 337 -23.83 9.55 13.63
N ASP A 338 -24.69 8.54 13.77
CA ASP A 338 -24.28 7.13 13.83
C ASP A 338 -23.74 6.62 12.48
N TYR A 339 -24.09 7.30 11.39
CA TYR A 339 -23.72 6.98 10.01
C TYR A 339 -23.19 8.20 9.27
N SER A 340 -22.70 9.22 9.96
CA SER A 340 -22.20 10.42 9.30
C SER A 340 -21.09 11.09 10.06
N LEU A 341 -20.15 11.66 9.30
CA LEU A 341 -19.06 12.51 9.81
C LEU A 341 -18.80 13.66 8.84
N THR A 342 -18.25 14.76 9.36
CA THR A 342 -17.67 15.83 8.57
C THR A 342 -16.17 15.80 8.71
N VAL A 343 -15.44 15.87 7.58
CA VAL A 343 -14.00 16.11 7.54
C VAL A 343 -13.80 17.58 7.18
N HIS A 344 -13.38 18.37 8.16
CA HIS A 344 -13.09 19.79 8.00
C HIS A 344 -11.61 20.01 7.65
N MET A 345 -11.37 20.60 6.48
CA MET A 345 -10.03 20.94 6.01
C MET A 345 -9.82 22.45 6.03
N THR A 346 -8.66 22.88 6.50
CA THR A 346 -8.31 24.31 6.64
C THR A 346 -8.04 25.01 5.30
N SER A 347 -7.86 24.24 4.23
CA SER A 347 -7.66 24.73 2.86
C SER A 347 -8.13 23.71 1.84
N TYR A 348 -8.44 24.19 0.64
CA TYR A 348 -8.77 23.33 -0.49
C TYR A 348 -7.54 22.55 -1.00
N ASP A 349 -7.72 21.26 -1.16
CA ASP A 349 -6.79 20.36 -1.86
C ASP A 349 -7.56 19.56 -2.91
N ALA A 350 -7.19 19.72 -4.19
CA ALA A 350 -7.89 19.09 -5.31
C ALA A 350 -7.81 17.53 -5.27
N THR A 351 -6.84 16.98 -4.56
CA THR A 351 -6.64 15.54 -4.44
C THR A 351 -7.29 14.94 -3.20
N ALA A 352 -7.71 15.78 -2.26
CA ALA A 352 -8.26 15.34 -0.97
C ALA A 352 -9.48 14.44 -1.10
N ILE A 353 -10.35 14.69 -2.08
CA ILE A 353 -11.57 13.89 -2.27
C ILE A 353 -11.26 12.41 -2.51
N TYR A 354 -10.14 12.08 -3.13
CA TYR A 354 -9.71 10.68 -3.34
C TYR A 354 -9.31 9.98 -2.03
N ASN A 355 -8.92 10.76 -1.01
CA ASN A 355 -8.58 10.27 0.31
C ASN A 355 -9.81 10.16 1.23
N MET A 356 -10.99 10.68 0.81
CA MET A 356 -12.22 10.60 1.61
C MET A 356 -12.89 9.21 1.53
N SER A 357 -12.41 8.31 0.67
CA SER A 357 -12.84 6.90 0.66
C SER A 357 -12.18 6.12 1.79
N PHE A 358 -12.36 6.59 3.03
CA PHE A 358 -11.83 5.92 4.20
C PHE A 358 -12.31 4.48 4.31
N ILE A 359 -11.44 3.60 4.78
CA ILE A 359 -11.76 2.19 4.99
C ILE A 359 -12.76 2.07 6.14
N ILE A 360 -13.81 1.25 5.95
CA ILE A 360 -14.72 0.83 7.00
C ILE A 360 -14.07 -0.38 7.69
N ALA A 361 -13.30 -0.11 8.75
CA ALA A 361 -12.53 -1.13 9.46
C ALA A 361 -13.19 -1.53 10.77
N PRO A 362 -13.51 -2.82 10.98
CA PRO A 362 -14.24 -3.25 12.17
C PRO A 362 -13.47 -2.99 13.46
N LEU A 363 -13.90 -1.97 14.21
CA LEU A 363 -13.35 -1.58 15.50
C LEU A 363 -13.31 -2.76 16.47
N HIS A 364 -14.37 -3.58 16.50
CA HIS A 364 -14.46 -4.74 17.40
C HIS A 364 -13.44 -5.84 17.10
N HIS A 365 -12.84 -5.84 15.91
CA HIS A 365 -11.85 -6.83 15.49
C HIS A 365 -10.41 -6.29 15.57
N TYR A 366 -10.18 -5.10 14.99
CA TYR A 366 -8.83 -4.50 14.92
C TYR A 366 -8.49 -3.66 16.15
N GLY A 367 -9.50 -3.09 16.82
CA GLY A 367 -9.35 -2.28 18.00
C GLY A 367 -9.84 -2.96 19.29
N ASP A 368 -9.94 -2.17 20.35
CA ASP A 368 -10.54 -2.56 21.63
C ASP A 368 -11.77 -1.68 21.88
N VAL A 369 -12.96 -2.27 21.77
CA VAL A 369 -14.22 -1.57 22.00
C VAL A 369 -14.29 -0.91 23.40
N SER A 370 -13.63 -1.50 24.40
CA SER A 370 -13.61 -0.91 25.75
C SER A 370 -12.77 0.37 25.85
N LYS A 371 -11.91 0.61 24.84
CA LYS A 371 -11.09 1.82 24.67
C LYS A 371 -11.69 2.79 23.65
N TYR A 372 -12.92 2.56 23.17
CA TYR A 372 -13.59 3.48 22.25
C TYR A 372 -14.63 4.31 23.00
N ASP A 373 -14.49 5.63 22.94
CA ASP A 373 -15.44 6.62 23.45
C ASP A 373 -15.12 7.95 22.76
N TYR A 374 -15.81 8.21 21.64
CA TYR A 374 -15.55 9.39 20.81
C TYR A 374 -15.64 10.70 21.60
N ASP A 375 -16.65 10.84 22.46
CA ASP A 375 -16.88 12.06 23.25
C ASP A 375 -15.76 12.33 24.28
N ASN A 376 -15.05 11.30 24.69
CA ASN A 376 -13.91 11.38 25.60
C ASN A 376 -12.55 11.18 24.91
N ASN A 377 -12.49 11.37 23.57
CA ASN A 377 -11.27 11.29 22.76
C ASN A 377 -10.55 9.93 22.89
N LYS A 378 -11.29 8.84 22.83
CA LYS A 378 -10.77 7.48 22.84
C LYS A 378 -11.20 6.79 21.56
N PHE A 379 -10.25 6.23 20.83
CA PHE A 379 -10.47 5.77 19.47
C PHE A 379 -10.16 4.28 19.26
N GLY A 380 -10.28 3.45 20.32
CA GLY A 380 -10.18 1.99 20.23
C GLY A 380 -8.77 1.43 20.45
N PHE A 381 -7.79 2.27 20.78
CA PHE A 381 -6.42 1.90 21.15
C PHE A 381 -5.80 3.01 22.00
N ASP A 382 -4.65 2.77 22.58
CA ASP A 382 -3.87 3.81 23.29
C ASP A 382 -3.02 4.55 22.26
N LYS A 383 -3.11 5.88 22.21
CA LYS A 383 -2.33 6.71 21.28
C LYS A 383 -0.84 6.38 21.37
N GLY A 384 -0.22 6.11 20.22
CA GLY A 384 1.18 5.70 20.14
C GLY A 384 1.40 4.19 20.33
N ASP A 385 0.32 3.38 20.40
CA ASP A 385 0.43 1.92 20.49
C ASP A 385 -0.57 1.23 19.54
N LEU A 386 -0.13 0.91 18.35
CA LEU A 386 -0.87 0.13 17.36
C LEU A 386 -0.55 -1.37 17.40
N SER A 387 0.12 -1.87 18.42
CA SER A 387 0.51 -3.29 18.51
C SER A 387 -0.68 -4.25 18.42
N GLY A 388 -1.84 -3.87 19.03
CA GLY A 388 -3.07 -4.63 18.93
C GLY A 388 -3.64 -4.71 17.52
N VAL A 389 -3.58 -3.60 16.77
CA VAL A 389 -4.01 -3.54 15.36
C VAL A 389 -3.06 -4.35 14.48
N LYS A 390 -1.75 -4.21 14.67
CA LYS A 390 -0.70 -4.96 13.95
C LYS A 390 -0.81 -6.47 14.17
N ALA A 391 -1.23 -6.91 15.36
CA ALA A 391 -1.41 -8.33 15.67
C ALA A 391 -2.50 -9.01 14.82
N LYS A 392 -3.37 -8.23 14.12
CA LYS A 392 -4.44 -8.73 13.25
C LYS A 392 -4.06 -8.79 11.77
N THR A 393 -2.81 -8.56 11.43
CA THR A 393 -2.33 -8.52 10.03
C THR A 393 -2.57 -9.83 9.25
N SER A 394 -2.60 -10.98 9.92
CA SER A 394 -2.86 -12.29 9.30
C SER A 394 -4.24 -12.88 9.61
N ASP A 395 -5.12 -12.11 10.26
CA ASP A 395 -6.49 -12.50 10.62
C ASP A 395 -7.46 -11.39 10.18
N PRO A 396 -7.63 -11.17 8.85
CA PRO A 396 -8.38 -10.02 8.34
C PRO A 396 -9.89 -10.22 8.42
N LEU A 397 -10.61 -9.14 8.72
CA LEU A 397 -12.07 -9.04 8.72
C LEU A 397 -12.50 -7.75 8.00
N GLY A 398 -13.57 -7.79 7.24
CA GLY A 398 -14.11 -6.63 6.55
C GLY A 398 -15.54 -6.80 6.06
N CYS A 399 -16.04 -5.82 5.29
CA CYS A 399 -17.39 -5.79 4.71
C CYS A 399 -17.38 -5.86 3.17
N GLY A 400 -16.27 -6.24 2.58
CA GLY A 400 -16.13 -6.35 1.12
C GLY A 400 -16.89 -7.51 0.50
N PRO A 401 -16.78 -7.67 -0.84
CA PRO A 401 -17.50 -8.70 -1.59
C PRO A 401 -17.06 -10.13 -1.27
N TYR A 402 -15.84 -10.31 -0.74
CA TYR A 402 -15.31 -11.62 -0.38
C TYR A 402 -14.84 -11.66 1.07
N ILE A 403 -14.77 -12.87 1.62
CA ILE A 403 -14.28 -13.19 2.95
C ILE A 403 -12.93 -13.89 2.80
N PHE A 404 -11.88 -13.37 3.42
CA PHE A 404 -10.60 -14.06 3.53
C PHE A 404 -10.75 -15.32 4.36
N LYS A 405 -10.29 -16.46 3.86
CA LYS A 405 -10.40 -17.76 4.55
C LYS A 405 -9.06 -18.28 5.03
N SER A 406 -8.06 -18.26 4.17
CA SER A 406 -6.72 -18.77 4.50
C SER A 406 -5.66 -18.28 3.51
N TYR A 407 -4.41 -18.27 3.96
CA TYR A 407 -3.23 -18.28 3.12
C TYR A 407 -2.40 -19.53 3.44
N GLU A 408 -2.25 -20.42 2.48
CA GLU A 408 -1.53 -21.69 2.65
C GLU A 408 -0.77 -22.05 1.37
N ASN A 409 0.53 -22.34 1.49
CA ASN A 409 1.37 -22.81 0.38
C ASN A 409 1.33 -21.89 -0.87
N GLY A 410 1.38 -20.58 -0.68
CA GLY A 410 1.34 -19.62 -1.77
C GLY A 410 -0.05 -19.41 -2.38
N VAL A 411 -1.12 -19.80 -1.67
CA VAL A 411 -2.49 -19.63 -2.13
C VAL A 411 -3.32 -18.91 -1.08
N VAL A 412 -3.90 -17.77 -1.44
CA VAL A 412 -4.96 -17.11 -0.67
C VAL A 412 -6.30 -17.65 -1.16
N THR A 413 -7.12 -18.13 -0.25
CA THR A 413 -8.50 -18.59 -0.50
C THR A 413 -9.49 -17.54 -0.01
N MET A 414 -10.39 -17.10 -0.88
CA MET A 414 -11.49 -16.20 -0.56
C MET A 414 -12.83 -16.80 -0.97
N GLU A 415 -13.85 -16.60 -0.14
CA GLU A 415 -15.22 -17.01 -0.39
C GLU A 415 -16.14 -15.81 -0.55
N ALA A 416 -17.15 -15.91 -1.42
CA ALA A 416 -18.15 -14.86 -1.61
C ALA A 416 -18.81 -14.49 -0.28
N ASN A 417 -18.94 -13.20 -0.01
CA ASN A 417 -19.60 -12.68 1.18
C ASN A 417 -21.12 -12.62 0.95
N PRO A 418 -21.92 -13.45 1.65
CA PRO A 418 -23.38 -13.47 1.47
C PRO A 418 -24.09 -12.22 2.00
N THR A 419 -23.40 -11.43 2.84
CA THR A 419 -23.92 -10.20 3.45
C THR A 419 -23.43 -8.93 2.75
N TYR A 420 -22.75 -9.06 1.60
CA TYR A 420 -22.29 -7.90 0.87
C TYR A 420 -23.46 -7.03 0.39
N PHE A 421 -23.38 -5.72 0.55
CA PHE A 421 -24.50 -4.78 0.34
C PHE A 421 -25.06 -4.77 -1.09
N LEU A 422 -24.28 -5.15 -2.10
CA LEU A 422 -24.75 -5.34 -3.49
C LEU A 422 -25.22 -6.76 -3.78
N GLY A 423 -25.35 -7.59 -2.76
CA GLY A 423 -25.68 -9.00 -2.87
C GLY A 423 -24.46 -9.90 -3.03
N GLU A 424 -24.64 -11.17 -2.74
CA GLU A 424 -23.57 -12.17 -2.80
C GLU A 424 -22.96 -12.27 -4.21
N PRO A 425 -21.62 -12.21 -4.34
CA PRO A 425 -20.93 -12.39 -5.62
C PRO A 425 -21.29 -13.71 -6.32
N LYS A 426 -21.36 -13.68 -7.65
CA LYS A 426 -21.67 -14.87 -8.47
C LYS A 426 -20.53 -15.89 -8.44
N THR A 427 -19.27 -15.44 -8.50
CA THR A 427 -18.10 -16.29 -8.31
C THR A 427 -17.96 -16.61 -6.84
N LYS A 428 -18.11 -17.90 -6.48
CA LYS A 428 -18.21 -18.31 -5.07
C LYS A 428 -16.86 -18.38 -4.38
N THR A 429 -15.81 -18.68 -5.12
CA THR A 429 -14.45 -18.81 -4.58
C THR A 429 -13.46 -18.14 -5.51
N ILE A 430 -12.53 -17.37 -4.94
CA ILE A 430 -11.34 -16.87 -5.63
C ILE A 430 -10.12 -17.48 -4.94
N LEU A 431 -9.20 -18.01 -5.74
CA LEU A 431 -7.87 -18.44 -5.32
C LEU A 431 -6.85 -17.47 -5.93
N PHE A 432 -6.21 -16.66 -5.11
CA PHE A 432 -5.01 -15.93 -5.52
C PHE A 432 -3.82 -16.85 -5.34
N LYS A 433 -3.18 -17.24 -6.42
CA LYS A 433 -2.12 -18.25 -6.42
C LYS A 433 -0.81 -17.64 -6.87
N GLU A 434 0.21 -17.73 -6.01
CA GLU A 434 1.56 -17.30 -6.34
C GLU A 434 2.13 -18.06 -7.54
N GLY A 435 2.83 -17.34 -8.40
CA GLY A 435 3.52 -17.87 -9.58
C GLY A 435 4.53 -16.88 -10.12
N GLU A 436 5.40 -17.35 -10.97
CA GLU A 436 6.37 -16.52 -11.68
C GLU A 436 5.74 -15.96 -12.96
N ASP A 437 6.10 -14.73 -13.36
CA ASP A 437 5.57 -14.05 -14.55
C ASP A 437 5.68 -14.91 -15.83
N ALA A 438 6.77 -15.66 -15.98
CA ALA A 438 7.00 -16.58 -17.09
C ALA A 438 6.00 -17.74 -17.16
N ASP A 439 5.35 -18.10 -16.04
CA ASP A 439 4.39 -19.20 -15.93
C ASP A 439 2.95 -18.74 -16.21
N TYR A 440 2.67 -17.44 -16.29
CA TYR A 440 1.30 -16.92 -16.38
C TYR A 440 0.61 -17.30 -17.67
N VAL A 441 1.20 -17.00 -18.83
CA VAL A 441 0.62 -17.34 -20.13
C VAL A 441 0.51 -18.86 -20.33
N PRO A 442 1.56 -19.66 -20.11
CA PRO A 442 1.45 -21.13 -20.17
C PRO A 442 0.43 -21.69 -19.18
N GLY A 443 0.32 -21.10 -17.99
CA GLY A 443 -0.61 -21.54 -16.94
C GLY A 443 -2.07 -21.35 -17.33
N ILE A 444 -2.42 -20.24 -18.01
CA ILE A 444 -3.77 -20.03 -18.56
C ILE A 444 -4.06 -21.02 -19.67
N VAL A 445 -3.12 -21.21 -20.60
CA VAL A 445 -3.26 -22.19 -21.71
C VAL A 445 -3.51 -23.60 -21.20
N THR A 446 -2.89 -23.99 -20.09
CA THR A 446 -3.04 -25.34 -19.49
C THR A 446 -4.19 -25.43 -18.48
N GLY A 447 -4.88 -24.33 -18.18
CA GLY A 447 -5.96 -24.29 -17.18
C GLY A 447 -5.47 -24.35 -15.74
N THR A 448 -4.23 -23.98 -15.47
CA THR A 448 -3.67 -23.83 -14.11
C THR A 448 -4.15 -22.53 -13.47
N TYR A 449 -4.38 -21.52 -14.29
CA TYR A 449 -4.91 -20.21 -13.95
C TYR A 449 -6.09 -19.87 -14.90
N ASP A 450 -7.04 -19.08 -14.40
CA ASP A 450 -8.13 -18.52 -15.20
C ASP A 450 -7.86 -17.07 -15.60
N LEU A 451 -7.07 -16.36 -14.78
CA LEU A 451 -6.71 -14.95 -14.96
C LEU A 451 -5.26 -14.71 -14.52
N ALA A 452 -4.54 -13.88 -15.25
CA ALA A 452 -3.21 -13.40 -14.91
C ALA A 452 -2.96 -12.01 -15.50
N VAL A 453 -2.01 -11.28 -14.90
CA VAL A 453 -1.54 -9.98 -15.40
C VAL A 453 -0.03 -10.06 -15.61
N PRO A 454 0.42 -10.65 -16.76
CA PRO A 454 1.85 -10.75 -17.05
C PRO A 454 2.45 -9.39 -17.41
N SER A 455 3.75 -9.26 -17.19
CA SER A 455 4.53 -8.12 -17.66
C SER A 455 4.51 -8.03 -19.19
N ILE A 456 4.34 -6.82 -19.73
CA ILE A 456 4.31 -6.60 -21.16
C ILE A 456 5.74 -6.67 -21.72
N SER A 457 6.00 -7.67 -22.54
CA SER A 457 7.25 -7.86 -23.29
C SER A 457 6.96 -8.41 -24.68
N GLU A 458 7.93 -8.34 -25.60
CA GLU A 458 7.80 -8.98 -26.92
C GLU A 458 7.61 -10.50 -26.77
N GLU A 459 8.27 -11.12 -25.79
CA GLU A 459 8.15 -12.55 -25.48
C GLU A 459 6.74 -12.89 -25.01
N THR A 460 6.17 -12.13 -24.09
CA THR A 460 4.79 -12.31 -23.58
C THR A 460 3.77 -12.15 -24.70
N LEU A 461 3.90 -11.11 -25.53
CA LEU A 461 2.97 -10.86 -26.64
C LEU A 461 3.04 -11.98 -27.68
N ASN A 462 4.25 -12.48 -28.00
CA ASN A 462 4.42 -13.62 -28.90
C ASN A 462 3.82 -14.90 -28.33
N ALA A 463 4.03 -15.19 -27.04
CA ALA A 463 3.46 -16.36 -26.36
C ALA A 463 1.92 -16.35 -26.42
N ILE A 464 1.29 -15.17 -26.28
CA ILE A 464 -0.17 -15.02 -26.36
C ILE A 464 -0.65 -15.26 -27.81
N THR A 465 -0.02 -14.64 -28.80
CA THR A 465 -0.41 -14.79 -30.21
C THR A 465 -0.18 -16.22 -30.71
N ASP A 466 0.90 -16.88 -30.29
CA ASP A 466 1.20 -18.27 -30.64
C ASP A 466 0.19 -19.26 -30.02
N ALA A 467 -0.37 -18.94 -28.86
CA ALA A 467 -1.38 -19.77 -28.20
C ALA A 467 -2.76 -19.70 -28.87
N ASN A 468 -3.07 -18.61 -29.57
CA ASN A 468 -4.34 -18.42 -30.28
C ASN A 468 -4.23 -18.88 -31.76
N SER A 469 -5.20 -19.66 -32.24
CA SER A 469 -5.19 -20.21 -33.59
C SER A 469 -5.25 -19.15 -34.70
N ASN A 470 -5.76 -17.95 -34.37
CA ASN A 470 -5.83 -16.80 -35.28
C ASN A 470 -4.55 -15.94 -35.30
N GLY A 471 -3.58 -16.20 -34.40
CA GLY A 471 -2.35 -15.42 -34.26
C GLY A 471 -2.56 -14.01 -33.72
N GLU A 472 -3.66 -13.75 -33.02
CA GLU A 472 -4.02 -12.46 -32.44
C GLU A 472 -3.97 -12.50 -30.93
N LEU A 473 -3.95 -11.31 -30.27
CA LEU A 473 -3.95 -11.19 -28.81
C LEU A 473 -5.25 -11.70 -28.16
N THR A 474 -6.34 -11.76 -28.91
CA THR A 474 -7.61 -12.33 -28.47
C THR A 474 -8.06 -13.38 -29.47
N GLY A 475 -8.29 -14.60 -29.01
CA GLY A 475 -8.65 -15.72 -29.85
C GLY A 475 -9.43 -16.81 -29.12
N ASP A 476 -9.29 -18.02 -29.58
CA ASP A 476 -10.01 -19.20 -29.09
C ASP A 476 -9.43 -19.79 -27.79
N THR A 477 -8.20 -19.49 -27.47
CA THR A 477 -7.50 -19.99 -26.27
C THR A 477 -7.37 -18.89 -25.22
N LEU A 478 -6.94 -17.68 -25.63
CA LEU A 478 -6.69 -16.55 -24.74
C LEU A 478 -7.49 -15.32 -25.18
N THR A 479 -8.09 -14.65 -24.19
CA THR A 479 -8.68 -13.31 -24.35
C THR A 479 -7.82 -12.31 -23.61
N THR A 480 -7.24 -11.34 -24.32
CA THR A 480 -6.33 -10.36 -23.75
C THR A 480 -6.94 -8.98 -23.79
N ILE A 481 -6.83 -8.26 -22.66
CA ILE A 481 -7.19 -6.85 -22.54
C ILE A 481 -5.89 -6.08 -22.31
N LEU A 482 -5.55 -5.18 -23.22
CA LEU A 482 -4.44 -4.26 -23.02
C LEU A 482 -4.90 -3.06 -22.23
N VAL A 483 -4.30 -2.87 -21.06
CA VAL A 483 -4.52 -1.69 -20.24
C VAL A 483 -3.36 -0.72 -20.48
N VAL A 484 -3.68 0.47 -20.96
CA VAL A 484 -2.69 1.53 -21.18
C VAL A 484 -2.63 2.39 -19.92
N TYR A 485 -1.54 2.28 -19.19
CA TYR A 485 -1.24 3.21 -18.11
C TYR A 485 -0.65 4.49 -18.70
N ARG A 486 -1.18 5.64 -18.30
CA ARG A 486 -0.49 6.92 -18.52
C ARG A 486 0.66 6.98 -17.52
N GLY A 487 1.85 6.55 -17.93
CA GLY A 487 3.07 6.81 -17.19
C GLY A 487 3.41 8.29 -17.27
N TYR A 488 3.79 8.87 -16.16
CA TYR A 488 4.47 10.15 -16.15
C TYR A 488 5.92 9.87 -16.56
N GLY A 489 6.29 10.37 -17.73
CA GLY A 489 7.68 10.38 -18.19
C GLY A 489 8.43 11.61 -17.68
#